data_2467870b0f348c60a802fbcdd0417b15
#
_entry.id   2467870b0f348c60a802fbcdd0417b15
#
_cell.length_a   1.000
_cell.length_b   1.000
_cell.length_c   1.000
_cell.angle_alpha   90.00
_cell.angle_beta   90.00
_cell.angle_gamma   90.00
#
_symmetry.space_group_name_H-M   'P 1'
#
loop_
_entity.id
_entity.type
_entity.pdbx_description
1 polymer ?
#
loop_
_entity_poly.entity_id
_entity_poly.type
_entity_poly.pdbx_seq_one_letter_code
_entity_poly.pdbx_strand_id
1 'polypeptide(L)'
;MPLLTHKFDVEQYQQMGKAGIFHPESRIELIEGDIIPMTPIGLRHSTTINRLNQFFVQALKGRGIVSIQNSIRLQNYSEPQPDIAILRPREDFYASKFPQAEDVLLLIEVADSSLKYDQTTKLSFYAEHGIPEYWIVNLERDILEIYRQPQNKSYLKQTLIDTSTIPFAAIDFPDIIMTLKDIYG
;
A
#
# COMPACT_ATOMS: atom_id res chain seq x y z
N MET A 1 -20.57 21.97 -18.98
CA MET A 1 -19.91 20.73 -19.49
C MET A 1 -18.84 20.34 -18.50
N PRO A 2 -18.80 19.11 -18.00
CA PRO A 2 -17.66 18.66 -17.25
C PRO A 2 -16.42 18.68 -18.15
N LEU A 3 -15.31 19.21 -17.65
CA LEU A 3 -14.02 19.16 -18.35
C LEU A 3 -13.62 17.69 -18.46
N LEU A 4 -13.48 17.19 -19.70
CA LEU A 4 -12.89 15.89 -19.96
C LEU A 4 -11.37 16.03 -19.81
N THR A 5 -10.80 15.49 -18.75
CA THR A 5 -9.36 15.38 -18.59
C THR A 5 -8.84 14.16 -19.35
N HIS A 6 -7.64 14.26 -19.90
CA HIS A 6 -6.95 13.10 -20.47
C HIS A 6 -6.53 12.17 -19.34
N LYS A 7 -6.79 10.86 -19.51
CA LYS A 7 -6.37 9.82 -18.57
C LYS A 7 -5.22 9.05 -19.20
N PHE A 8 -4.12 8.93 -18.47
CA PHE A 8 -2.94 8.18 -18.91
C PHE A 8 -3.08 6.70 -18.57
N ASP A 9 -2.73 5.84 -19.51
CA ASP A 9 -2.54 4.43 -19.17
C ASP A 9 -1.12 4.19 -18.62
N VAL A 10 -0.91 2.98 -18.08
CA VAL A 10 0.37 2.60 -17.46
C VAL A 10 1.53 2.64 -18.47
N GLU A 11 1.29 2.30 -19.73
CA GLU A 11 2.33 2.32 -20.76
C GLU A 11 2.77 3.76 -21.05
N GLN A 12 1.83 4.67 -21.21
CA GLN A 12 2.09 6.10 -21.37
C GLN A 12 2.85 6.67 -20.16
N TYR A 13 2.39 6.36 -18.95
CA TYR A 13 3.04 6.78 -17.71
C TYR A 13 4.49 6.31 -17.64
N GLN A 14 4.76 5.04 -17.96
CA GLN A 14 6.11 4.49 -17.97
C GLN A 14 6.99 5.09 -19.10
N GLN A 15 6.40 5.34 -20.28
CA GLN A 15 7.10 6.02 -21.37
C GLN A 15 7.48 7.46 -20.98
N MET A 16 6.61 8.18 -20.28
CA MET A 16 6.91 9.52 -19.76
C MET A 16 8.07 9.50 -18.77
N GLY A 17 8.11 8.50 -17.86
CA GLY A 17 9.23 8.29 -16.95
C GLY A 17 10.55 8.02 -17.70
N LYS A 18 10.54 7.10 -18.66
CA LYS A 18 11.72 6.78 -19.50
C LYS A 18 12.20 7.96 -20.33
N ALA A 19 11.29 8.81 -20.79
CA ALA A 19 11.61 10.02 -21.54
C ALA A 19 12.13 11.17 -20.67
N GLY A 20 12.20 10.99 -19.33
CA GLY A 20 12.67 12.01 -18.40
C GLY A 20 11.71 13.18 -18.21
N ILE A 21 10.42 12.99 -18.48
CA ILE A 21 9.38 14.02 -18.25
C ILE A 21 9.23 14.28 -16.76
N PHE A 22 9.40 13.25 -15.93
CA PHE A 22 9.39 13.38 -14.49
C PHE A 22 10.81 13.59 -13.97
N HIS A 23 10.96 14.51 -13.02
CA HIS A 23 12.25 14.67 -12.36
C HIS A 23 12.65 13.35 -11.65
N PRO A 24 13.92 12.91 -11.69
CA PRO A 24 14.34 11.62 -11.08
C PRO A 24 13.97 11.45 -9.61
N GLU A 25 13.86 12.56 -8.86
CA GLU A 25 13.46 12.55 -7.45
C GLU A 25 11.95 12.73 -7.25
N SER A 26 11.17 12.87 -8.33
CA SER A 26 9.72 12.99 -8.21
C SER A 26 9.13 11.69 -7.72
N ARG A 27 8.48 11.76 -6.56
CA ARG A 27 7.65 10.67 -6.06
C ARG A 27 6.24 10.89 -6.57
N ILE A 28 5.84 10.07 -7.53
CA ILE A 28 4.53 10.13 -8.18
C ILE A 28 3.97 8.72 -8.35
N GLU A 29 2.68 8.59 -8.36
CA GLU A 29 1.96 7.36 -8.66
C GLU A 29 0.87 7.60 -9.70
N LEU A 30 0.44 6.57 -10.39
CA LEU A 30 -0.66 6.63 -11.35
C LEU A 30 -1.89 5.98 -10.72
N ILE A 31 -2.98 6.76 -10.54
CA ILE A 31 -4.24 6.28 -9.98
C ILE A 31 -5.39 6.66 -10.91
N GLU A 32 -6.11 5.68 -11.43
CA GLU A 32 -7.23 5.88 -12.36
C GLU A 32 -6.91 6.83 -13.53
N GLY A 33 -5.66 6.76 -14.01
CA GLY A 33 -5.14 7.57 -15.11
C GLY A 33 -4.72 8.99 -14.74
N ASP A 34 -4.77 9.36 -13.46
CA ASP A 34 -4.23 10.62 -12.95
C ASP A 34 -2.83 10.41 -12.35
N ILE A 35 -1.92 11.31 -12.66
CA ILE A 35 -0.57 11.34 -12.07
C ILE A 35 -0.63 12.13 -10.79
N ILE A 36 -0.43 11.44 -9.66
CA ILE A 36 -0.60 11.99 -8.31
C ILE A 36 0.78 12.17 -7.67
N PRO A 37 1.14 13.38 -7.22
CA PRO A 37 2.36 13.58 -6.44
C PRO A 37 2.17 13.00 -5.03
N MET A 38 3.18 12.24 -4.59
CA MET A 38 3.21 11.70 -3.23
C MET A 38 3.81 12.71 -2.26
N THR A 39 3.37 12.68 -1.01
CA THR A 39 3.92 13.56 0.04
C THR A 39 5.37 13.19 0.37
N PRO A 40 6.21 14.15 0.77
CA PRO A 40 7.56 13.88 1.25
C PRO A 40 7.54 12.97 2.49
N ILE A 41 8.51 12.06 2.57
CA ILE A 41 8.65 11.14 3.69
C ILE A 41 9.24 11.86 4.90
N GLY A 42 8.48 11.89 6.01
CA GLY A 42 8.97 12.35 7.30
C GLY A 42 9.77 11.28 8.06
N LEU A 43 10.51 11.71 9.09
CA LEU A 43 11.32 10.79 9.90
C LEU A 43 10.48 9.71 10.58
N ARG A 44 9.33 10.09 11.15
CA ARG A 44 8.43 9.16 11.83
C ARG A 44 7.86 8.12 10.88
N HIS A 45 7.44 8.54 9.69
CA HIS A 45 6.97 7.67 8.61
C HIS A 45 8.04 6.64 8.21
N SER A 46 9.28 7.09 7.90
CA SER A 46 10.35 6.18 7.51
C SER A 46 10.75 5.21 8.63
N THR A 47 10.77 5.66 9.88
CA THR A 47 11.06 4.79 11.03
C THR A 47 10.01 3.70 11.18
N THR A 48 8.73 4.03 11.02
CA THR A 48 7.63 3.07 11.09
C THR A 48 7.72 2.03 9.96
N ILE A 49 8.01 2.46 8.74
CA ILE A 49 8.24 1.52 7.62
C ILE A 49 9.41 0.58 7.93
N ASN A 50 10.52 1.11 8.44
CA ASN A 50 11.69 0.28 8.77
C ASN A 50 11.38 -0.77 9.84
N ARG A 51 10.59 -0.43 10.87
CA ARG A 51 10.14 -1.38 11.89
C ARG A 51 9.26 -2.48 11.31
N LEU A 52 8.25 -2.10 10.53
CA LEU A 52 7.35 -3.04 9.88
C LEU A 52 8.09 -3.94 8.88
N ASN A 53 9.01 -3.37 8.09
CA ASN A 53 9.84 -4.15 7.18
C ASN A 53 10.66 -5.20 7.93
N GLN A 54 11.39 -4.80 8.97
CA GLN A 54 12.18 -5.72 9.78
C GLN A 54 11.30 -6.82 10.39
N PHE A 55 10.16 -6.44 10.95
CA PHE A 55 9.22 -7.38 11.56
C PHE A 55 8.74 -8.42 10.54
N PHE A 56 8.19 -7.98 9.41
CA PHE A 56 7.63 -8.90 8.41
C PHE A 56 8.70 -9.77 7.75
N VAL A 57 9.88 -9.23 7.43
CA VAL A 57 10.97 -10.03 6.85
C VAL A 57 11.36 -11.18 7.80
N GLN A 58 11.46 -10.91 9.10
CA GLN A 58 11.82 -11.95 10.09
C GLN A 58 10.69 -12.95 10.34
N ALA A 59 9.44 -12.46 10.41
CA ALA A 59 8.29 -13.29 10.77
C ALA A 59 7.80 -14.17 9.61
N LEU A 60 7.82 -13.66 8.39
CA LEU A 60 7.33 -14.37 7.20
C LEU A 60 8.19 -15.60 6.83
N LYS A 61 9.49 -15.55 7.04
CA LYS A 61 10.40 -16.67 6.74
C LYS A 61 10.23 -17.25 5.33
N GLY A 62 10.08 -16.36 4.33
CA GLY A 62 9.88 -16.74 2.92
C GLY A 62 8.44 -17.08 2.52
N ARG A 63 7.47 -17.02 3.42
CA ARG A 63 6.04 -17.22 3.10
C ARG A 63 5.40 -16.04 2.33
N GLY A 64 6.10 -14.94 2.22
CA GLY A 64 5.72 -13.74 1.48
C GLY A 64 6.94 -12.91 1.15
N ILE A 65 6.83 -12.04 0.16
CA ILE A 65 7.84 -11.06 -0.22
C ILE A 65 7.41 -9.71 0.36
N VAL A 66 8.28 -9.08 1.14
CA VAL A 66 8.07 -7.71 1.65
C VAL A 66 8.57 -6.74 0.59
N SER A 67 7.66 -5.99 -0.01
CA SER A 67 7.94 -4.98 -1.03
C SER A 67 7.71 -3.59 -0.44
N ILE A 68 8.77 -2.77 -0.42
CA ILE A 68 8.75 -1.44 0.20
C ILE A 68 8.75 -0.39 -0.90
N GLN A 69 7.70 0.44 -0.93
CA GLN A 69 7.58 1.60 -1.81
C GLN A 69 7.86 1.27 -3.30
N ASN A 70 7.48 0.08 -3.71
CA ASN A 70 7.54 -0.35 -5.10
C ASN A 70 6.16 -0.36 -5.72
N SER A 71 6.12 -0.10 -7.02
CA SER A 71 4.87 -0.13 -7.78
C SER A 71 4.23 -1.52 -7.78
N ILE A 72 2.91 -1.53 -7.67
CA ILE A 72 2.05 -2.64 -8.05
C ILE A 72 1.18 -2.19 -9.23
N ARG A 73 0.78 -3.10 -10.12
CA ARG A 73 -0.05 -2.74 -11.26
C ARG A 73 -1.48 -3.20 -11.03
N LEU A 74 -2.39 -2.24 -10.91
CA LEU A 74 -3.81 -2.47 -10.76
C LEU A 74 -4.53 -2.01 -12.03
N GLN A 75 -4.77 -2.96 -12.95
CA GLN A 75 -5.34 -2.71 -14.28
C GLN A 75 -4.48 -1.78 -15.17
N ASN A 76 -5.07 -1.32 -16.30
CA ASN A 76 -4.33 -0.56 -17.32
C ASN A 76 -4.10 0.92 -16.99
N TYR A 77 -4.80 1.46 -15.99
CA TYR A 77 -4.79 2.90 -15.67
C TYR A 77 -4.24 3.21 -14.27
N SER A 78 -3.62 2.21 -13.61
CA SER A 78 -3.18 2.43 -12.24
C SER A 78 -1.93 1.64 -11.89
N GLU A 79 -0.94 2.36 -11.37
CA GLU A 79 0.33 1.85 -10.87
C GLU A 79 0.67 2.57 -9.56
N PRO A 80 -0.06 2.26 -8.45
CA PRO A 80 0.22 2.83 -7.14
C PRO A 80 1.53 2.32 -6.56
N GLN A 81 2.11 3.10 -5.63
CA GLN A 81 3.29 2.75 -4.84
C GLN A 81 2.94 2.71 -3.34
N PRO A 82 2.37 1.61 -2.85
CA PRO A 82 2.08 1.48 -1.42
C PRO A 82 3.35 1.52 -0.59
N ASP A 83 3.26 2.00 0.64
CA ASP A 83 4.41 2.03 1.54
C ASP A 83 4.97 0.64 1.79
N ILE A 84 4.09 -0.35 2.03
CA ILE A 84 4.46 -1.77 2.15
C ILE A 84 3.41 -2.62 1.44
N ALA A 85 3.88 -3.57 0.62
CA ALA A 85 3.07 -4.67 0.12
C ALA A 85 3.67 -6.00 0.57
N ILE A 86 2.85 -6.88 1.13
CA ILE A 86 3.20 -8.28 1.32
C ILE A 86 2.66 -9.05 0.11
N LEU A 87 3.57 -9.61 -0.65
CA LEU A 87 3.27 -10.27 -1.92
C LEU A 87 3.40 -11.79 -1.79
N ARG A 88 2.69 -12.52 -2.64
CA ARG A 88 2.86 -13.96 -2.77
C ARG A 88 4.29 -14.30 -3.12
N PRO A 89 4.86 -15.39 -2.57
CA PRO A 89 6.21 -15.85 -2.94
C PRO A 89 6.29 -16.13 -4.44
N ARG A 90 7.39 -15.70 -5.04
CA ARG A 90 7.70 -15.92 -6.44
C ARG A 90 9.21 -16.02 -6.62
N GLU A 91 9.68 -17.05 -7.34
CA GLU A 91 11.13 -17.35 -7.47
C GLU A 91 11.93 -16.22 -8.11
N ASP A 92 11.33 -15.51 -9.09
CA ASP A 92 11.98 -14.39 -9.77
C ASP A 92 11.82 -13.05 -9.04
N PHE A 93 11.21 -13.03 -7.84
CA PHE A 93 10.95 -11.80 -7.08
C PHE A 93 10.28 -10.69 -7.91
N TYR A 94 9.40 -11.07 -8.82
CA TYR A 94 8.72 -10.17 -9.76
C TYR A 94 9.65 -9.43 -10.74
N ALA A 95 10.83 -10.01 -11.07
CA ALA A 95 11.77 -9.42 -12.00
C ALA A 95 11.23 -9.31 -13.44
N SER A 96 10.27 -10.17 -13.83
CA SER A 96 9.72 -10.24 -15.18
C SER A 96 8.47 -9.38 -15.40
N LYS A 97 7.72 -9.08 -14.34
CA LYS A 97 6.49 -8.26 -14.38
C LYS A 97 6.21 -7.61 -13.02
N PHE A 98 5.55 -6.46 -13.02
CA PHE A 98 5.04 -5.86 -11.78
C PHE A 98 4.03 -6.78 -11.09
N PRO A 99 4.00 -6.82 -9.75
CA PRO A 99 2.94 -7.48 -9.01
C PRO A 99 1.56 -6.92 -9.39
N GLN A 100 0.56 -7.79 -9.45
CA GLN A 100 -0.84 -7.43 -9.74
C GLN A 100 -1.71 -7.64 -8.51
N ALA A 101 -3.00 -7.31 -8.59
CA ALA A 101 -3.90 -7.41 -7.44
C ALA A 101 -3.94 -8.81 -6.81
N GLU A 102 -3.94 -9.85 -7.64
CA GLU A 102 -3.94 -11.26 -7.19
C GLU A 102 -2.63 -11.70 -6.50
N ASP A 103 -1.55 -10.95 -6.71
CA ASP A 103 -0.26 -11.21 -6.07
C ASP A 103 -0.18 -10.60 -4.66
N VAL A 104 -1.09 -9.70 -4.32
CA VAL A 104 -1.08 -8.97 -3.05
C VAL A 104 -1.82 -9.73 -1.96
N LEU A 105 -1.16 -9.96 -0.82
CA LEU A 105 -1.74 -10.55 0.39
C LEU A 105 -2.17 -9.46 1.39
N LEU A 106 -1.39 -8.38 1.48
CA LEU A 106 -1.66 -7.26 2.38
C LEU A 106 -1.03 -5.99 1.80
N LEU A 107 -1.76 -4.88 1.84
CA LEU A 107 -1.21 -3.53 1.65
C LEU A 107 -1.21 -2.75 2.96
N ILE A 108 -0.16 -1.97 3.19
CA ILE A 108 -0.04 -1.09 4.35
C ILE A 108 0.37 0.30 3.86
N GLU A 109 -0.40 1.31 4.25
CA GLU A 109 -0.03 2.71 4.12
C GLU A 109 0.27 3.28 5.50
N VAL A 110 1.36 4.02 5.60
CA VAL A 110 1.77 4.71 6.83
C VAL A 110 1.35 6.16 6.70
N ALA A 111 0.21 6.49 7.28
CA ALA A 111 -0.47 7.76 7.07
C ALA A 111 -0.03 8.82 8.10
N ASP A 112 0.54 9.91 7.61
CA ASP A 112 0.77 11.16 8.33
C ASP A 112 -0.14 12.23 7.72
N SER A 113 0.38 13.10 6.86
CA SER A 113 -0.41 14.10 6.15
C SER A 113 -1.34 13.52 5.05
N SER A 114 -1.13 12.27 4.64
CA SER A 114 -1.95 11.54 3.65
C SER A 114 -3.21 10.89 4.21
N LEU A 115 -3.43 10.89 5.53
CA LEU A 115 -4.46 10.08 6.21
C LEU A 115 -5.83 10.14 5.54
N LYS A 116 -6.32 11.33 5.22
CA LYS A 116 -7.63 11.48 4.57
C LYS A 116 -7.66 10.84 3.18
N TYR A 117 -6.60 10.96 2.41
CA TYR A 117 -6.46 10.35 1.09
C TYR A 117 -6.45 8.82 1.18
N ASP A 118 -5.72 8.27 2.15
CA ASP A 118 -5.61 6.83 2.39
C ASP A 118 -6.94 6.24 2.88
N GLN A 119 -7.67 6.95 3.76
CA GLN A 119 -8.98 6.54 4.27
C GLN A 119 -10.14 6.68 3.26
N THR A 120 -9.96 7.43 2.17
CA THR A 120 -11.02 7.67 1.20
C THR A 120 -10.65 7.15 -0.19
N THR A 121 -9.77 7.82 -0.89
CA THR A 121 -9.43 7.52 -2.29
C THR A 121 -8.72 6.17 -2.41
N LYS A 122 -7.63 5.95 -1.68
CA LYS A 122 -6.90 4.68 -1.73
C LYS A 122 -7.71 3.51 -1.19
N LEU A 123 -8.45 3.71 -0.09
CA LEU A 123 -9.33 2.68 0.45
C LEU A 123 -10.36 2.20 -0.59
N SER A 124 -11.08 3.13 -1.20
CA SER A 124 -12.06 2.83 -2.24
C SER A 124 -11.42 2.16 -3.45
N PHE A 125 -10.29 2.68 -3.88
CA PHE A 125 -9.52 2.19 -5.00
C PHE A 125 -9.00 0.76 -4.76
N TYR A 126 -8.39 0.47 -3.62
CA TYR A 126 -7.89 -0.88 -3.30
C TYR A 126 -9.02 -1.90 -3.12
N ALA A 127 -10.15 -1.48 -2.53
CA ALA A 127 -11.33 -2.33 -2.43
C ALA A 127 -11.92 -2.72 -3.80
N GLU A 128 -12.02 -1.75 -4.73
CA GLU A 128 -12.52 -1.98 -6.09
C GLU A 128 -11.64 -2.97 -6.87
N HIS A 129 -10.33 -2.97 -6.61
CA HIS A 129 -9.37 -3.88 -7.24
C HIS A 129 -9.23 -5.22 -6.49
N GLY A 130 -10.03 -5.46 -5.45
CA GLY A 130 -10.08 -6.74 -4.75
C GLY A 130 -8.88 -7.02 -3.85
N ILE A 131 -8.16 -5.99 -3.40
CA ILE A 131 -7.07 -6.15 -2.42
C ILE A 131 -7.66 -6.74 -1.13
N PRO A 132 -7.24 -7.95 -0.69
CA PRO A 132 -7.94 -8.71 0.33
C PRO A 132 -7.89 -8.06 1.71
N GLU A 133 -6.78 -7.41 2.02
CA GLU A 133 -6.52 -6.76 3.29
C GLU A 133 -5.74 -5.46 3.11
N TYR A 134 -6.21 -4.39 3.74
CA TYR A 134 -5.60 -3.07 3.70
C TYR A 134 -5.47 -2.50 5.12
N TRP A 135 -4.28 -2.06 5.48
CA TRP A 135 -3.98 -1.45 6.77
C TRP A 135 -3.59 0.01 6.60
N ILE A 136 -4.11 0.87 7.46
CA ILE A 136 -3.66 2.25 7.61
C ILE A 136 -3.03 2.41 9.00
N VAL A 137 -1.74 2.65 9.00
CA VAL A 137 -0.97 2.99 10.21
C VAL A 137 -1.08 4.50 10.41
N ASN A 138 -1.98 4.92 11.28
CA ASN A 138 -2.28 6.32 11.53
C ASN A 138 -1.28 6.91 12.53
N LEU A 139 -0.31 7.69 12.03
CA LEU A 139 0.74 8.29 12.84
C LEU A 139 0.27 9.46 13.70
N GLU A 140 -0.86 10.08 13.38
CA GLU A 140 -1.40 11.18 14.16
C GLU A 140 -1.95 10.71 15.51
N ARG A 141 -2.56 9.51 15.53
CA ARG A 141 -3.25 8.98 16.71
C ARG A 141 -2.61 7.73 17.30
N ASP A 142 -1.55 7.21 16.74
CA ASP A 142 -0.90 5.93 17.12
C ASP A 142 -1.86 4.73 17.12
N ILE A 143 -2.70 4.65 16.10
CA ILE A 143 -3.68 3.57 15.92
C ILE A 143 -3.46 2.85 14.59
N LEU A 144 -3.96 1.61 14.53
CA LEU A 144 -3.99 0.84 13.30
C LEU A 144 -5.45 0.61 12.87
N GLU A 145 -5.76 0.94 11.63
CA GLU A 145 -7.03 0.67 10.99
C GLU A 145 -6.86 -0.52 10.03
N ILE A 146 -7.61 -1.59 10.25
CA ILE A 146 -7.56 -2.82 9.45
C ILE A 146 -8.84 -2.95 8.65
N TYR A 147 -8.73 -3.03 7.34
CA TYR A 147 -9.83 -3.18 6.41
C TYR A 147 -9.75 -4.52 5.71
N ARG A 148 -10.86 -5.27 5.69
CA ARG A 148 -10.98 -6.64 5.15
C ARG A 148 -12.26 -6.85 4.40
N GLN A 149 -12.30 -7.90 3.55
CA GLN A 149 -13.45 -8.28 2.75
C GLN A 149 -13.87 -7.17 1.79
N PRO A 150 -13.06 -6.91 0.73
CA PRO A 150 -13.39 -5.91 -0.27
C PRO A 150 -14.70 -6.25 -0.98
N GLN A 151 -15.56 -5.25 -1.12
CA GLN A 151 -16.81 -5.37 -1.86
C GLN A 151 -17.10 -4.03 -2.56
N ASN A 152 -17.15 -4.05 -3.89
CA ASN A 152 -17.27 -2.84 -4.70
C ASN A 152 -16.14 -1.84 -4.36
N LYS A 153 -16.50 -0.64 -3.91
CA LYS A 153 -15.57 0.44 -3.55
C LYS A 153 -15.38 0.59 -2.03
N SER A 154 -15.54 -0.48 -1.25
CA SER A 154 -15.43 -0.45 0.20
C SER A 154 -14.97 -1.78 0.77
N TYR A 155 -14.72 -1.81 2.06
CA TYR A 155 -14.44 -3.03 2.82
C TYR A 155 -15.59 -3.30 3.80
N LEU A 156 -16.07 -4.54 3.87
CA LEU A 156 -17.19 -4.92 4.75
C LEU A 156 -16.81 -4.96 6.22
N LYS A 157 -15.53 -5.19 6.51
CA LYS A 157 -15.01 -5.25 7.89
C LYS A 157 -13.94 -4.20 8.11
N GLN A 158 -14.15 -3.40 9.14
CA GLN A 158 -13.16 -2.49 9.68
C GLN A 158 -12.89 -2.86 11.14
N THR A 159 -11.62 -2.91 11.52
CA THR A 159 -11.19 -3.09 12.91
C THR A 159 -10.23 -1.96 13.27
N LEU A 160 -10.49 -1.30 14.40
CA LEU A 160 -9.62 -0.28 14.95
C LEU A 160 -8.83 -0.87 16.10
N ILE A 161 -7.51 -0.78 16.06
CA ILE A 161 -6.61 -1.14 17.15
C ILE A 161 -6.04 0.16 17.73
N ASP A 162 -6.45 0.51 18.93
CA ASP A 162 -6.12 1.77 19.61
C ASP A 162 -5.39 1.57 20.93
N THR A 163 -5.14 0.32 21.31
CA THR A 163 -4.43 -0.06 22.54
C THR A 163 -3.30 -1.05 22.25
N SER A 164 -2.15 -0.81 22.87
CA SER A 164 -0.95 -1.63 22.66
C SER A 164 -1.05 -3.08 23.16
N THR A 165 -2.12 -3.41 23.89
CA THR A 165 -2.33 -4.76 24.44
C THR A 165 -3.21 -5.64 23.57
N ILE A 166 -3.89 -5.08 22.56
CA ILE A 166 -4.74 -5.85 21.64
C ILE A 166 -3.86 -6.49 20.58
N PRO A 167 -3.80 -7.85 20.52
CA PRO A 167 -3.06 -8.53 19.47
C PRO A 167 -3.87 -8.54 18.17
N PHE A 168 -3.17 -8.49 17.05
CA PHE A 168 -3.74 -8.64 15.72
C PHE A 168 -2.79 -9.41 14.80
N ALA A 169 -3.33 -9.90 13.69
CA ALA A 169 -2.57 -10.59 12.65
C ALA A 169 -3.20 -10.33 11.29
N ALA A 170 -2.42 -10.45 10.22
CA ALA A 170 -2.93 -10.45 8.87
C ALA A 170 -3.69 -11.75 8.55
N ILE A 171 -4.67 -11.70 7.64
CA ILE A 171 -5.53 -12.85 7.30
C ILE A 171 -4.69 -14.03 6.85
N ASP A 172 -3.74 -13.82 5.94
CA ASP A 172 -2.92 -14.88 5.37
C ASP A 172 -1.83 -15.39 6.33
N PHE A 173 -1.62 -14.71 7.46
CA PHE A 173 -0.58 -15.04 8.46
C PHE A 173 -1.14 -14.98 9.89
N PRO A 174 -2.15 -15.80 10.23
CA PRO A 174 -2.83 -15.72 11.53
C PRO A 174 -1.93 -16.16 12.70
N ASP A 175 -0.82 -16.80 12.42
CA ASP A 175 0.21 -17.20 13.39
C ASP A 175 1.25 -16.09 13.67
N ILE A 176 1.28 -15.03 12.85
CA ILE A 176 2.15 -13.87 13.04
C ILE A 176 1.41 -12.81 13.84
N ILE A 177 1.53 -12.92 15.17
CA ILE A 177 0.83 -12.01 16.09
C ILE A 177 1.64 -10.73 16.27
N MET A 178 0.97 -9.61 16.13
CA MET A 178 1.50 -8.24 16.31
C MET A 178 0.72 -7.49 17.38
N THR A 179 1.34 -6.45 17.88
CA THR A 179 0.73 -5.40 18.72
C THR A 179 1.15 -4.02 18.20
N LEU A 180 0.54 -2.95 18.68
CA LEU A 180 0.97 -1.59 18.28
C LEU A 180 2.42 -1.27 18.67
N LYS A 181 3.01 -1.98 19.65
CA LYS A 181 4.43 -1.84 20.00
C LYS A 181 5.35 -2.28 18.85
N ASP A 182 4.96 -3.25 18.07
CA ASP A 182 5.74 -3.70 16.92
C ASP A 182 5.78 -2.66 15.80
N ILE A 183 4.79 -1.76 15.79
CA ILE A 183 4.67 -0.65 14.83
C ILE A 183 5.37 0.60 15.35
N TYR A 184 5.02 1.03 16.57
CA TYR A 184 5.41 2.34 17.10
C TYR A 184 6.61 2.30 18.06
N GLY A 185 6.90 1.15 18.69
CA GLY A 185 8.01 0.94 19.64
C GLY A 185 7.59 1.01 21.09
#